data_dee291e1d9ee402e80441f883eba16c6
#
_entry.id   dee291e1d9ee402e80441f883eba16c6
#
_cell.length_a   1.000
_cell.length_b   1.000
_cell.length_c   1.000
_cell.angle_alpha   90.00
_cell.angle_beta   90.00
_cell.angle_gamma   90.00
#
_symmetry.space_group_name_H-M   'P 1'
#
loop_
_entity.id
_entity.type
_entity.pdbx_description
1 polymer ?
#
loop_
_entity_poly.entity_id
_entity_poly.type
_entity_poly.pdbx_seq_one_letter_code
_entity_poly.pdbx_strand_id
1 'polypeptide(L)'
;VAEYAEAMLEGAEMPPCVVVWDGETHWLCDGFHRVSAAMRLKWKTIKCEIVDGTRDDAMWLAAAANLKHGVRRTNSDKRRAVLMALACNPDASNRDIGAHCAVSGEMVRGCRQQADAVHELDTQAEVAVADAIADGVVEEGDEVTARMLAAETAIKNAILSIDGATTTVNALLQTEHAAFVAQQRVLTDLRNAKTALKQAMPHEVCPLCGGDGCETCRMTGWVTKQQWDLIPAEQKG
;
A
#
# COMPACT_ATOMS: atom_id res chain seq x y z
N VAL A 1 17.23 7.29 -14.01
CA VAL A 1 17.97 6.15 -14.60
C VAL A 1 18.75 6.60 -15.83
N ALA A 2 18.16 7.39 -16.76
CA ALA A 2 18.85 7.85 -17.96
C ALA A 2 20.09 8.69 -17.61
N GLU A 3 19.95 9.69 -16.75
CA GLU A 3 21.05 10.55 -16.28
C GLU A 3 22.19 9.74 -15.62
N TYR A 4 21.85 8.72 -14.82
CA TYR A 4 22.83 7.81 -14.23
C TYR A 4 23.58 7.00 -15.30
N ALA A 5 22.85 6.51 -16.32
CA ALA A 5 23.48 5.76 -17.41
C ALA A 5 24.43 6.63 -18.24
N GLU A 6 24.06 7.88 -18.50
CA GLU A 6 24.87 8.86 -19.21
C GLU A 6 26.13 9.21 -18.43
N ALA A 7 26.01 9.54 -17.14
CA ALA A 7 27.15 9.80 -16.27
C ALA A 7 28.09 8.59 -16.14
N MET A 8 27.56 7.37 -16.09
CA MET A 8 28.34 6.13 -16.06
C MET A 8 29.12 5.92 -17.36
N LEU A 9 28.54 6.24 -18.53
CA LEU A 9 29.23 6.18 -19.83
C LEU A 9 30.36 7.21 -19.94
N GLU A 10 30.20 8.39 -19.34
CA GLU A 10 31.18 9.45 -19.27
C GLU A 10 32.29 9.16 -18.25
N GLY A 11 32.24 8.03 -17.56
CA GLY A 11 33.25 7.59 -16.59
C GLY A 11 33.14 8.25 -15.23
N ALA A 12 31.97 8.79 -14.87
CA ALA A 12 31.74 9.35 -13.56
C ALA A 12 31.88 8.26 -12.46
N GLU A 13 32.68 8.56 -11.45
CA GLU A 13 32.84 7.68 -10.28
C GLU A 13 31.57 7.67 -9.44
N MET A 14 30.89 6.52 -9.38
CA MET A 14 29.69 6.34 -8.59
C MET A 14 30.01 5.68 -7.25
N PRO A 15 29.37 6.11 -6.14
CA PRO A 15 29.51 5.39 -4.89
C PRO A 15 29.02 3.94 -5.03
N PRO A 16 29.57 2.98 -4.25
CA PRO A 16 29.14 1.59 -4.32
C PRO A 16 27.65 1.46 -3.95
N CYS A 17 26.97 0.49 -4.57
CA CYS A 17 25.65 0.07 -4.11
C CYS A 17 25.77 -0.63 -2.76
N VAL A 18 24.73 -0.60 -1.93
CA VAL A 18 24.73 -1.33 -0.66
C VAL A 18 23.85 -2.56 -0.79
N VAL A 19 24.40 -3.71 -0.42
CA VAL A 19 23.75 -5.02 -0.52
C VAL A 19 23.90 -5.75 0.80
N VAL A 20 22.81 -6.31 1.31
CA VAL A 20 22.84 -7.25 2.44
C VAL A 20 22.86 -8.67 1.91
N TRP A 21 23.75 -9.51 2.48
CA TRP A 21 23.87 -10.93 2.20
C TRP A 21 23.35 -11.75 3.37
N ASP A 22 22.34 -12.60 3.13
CA ASP A 22 21.72 -13.43 4.18
C ASP A 22 22.23 -14.88 4.23
N GLY A 23 23.24 -15.21 3.41
CA GLY A 23 23.78 -16.55 3.24
C GLY A 23 23.29 -17.24 1.97
N GLU A 24 22.19 -16.77 1.37
CA GLU A 24 21.59 -17.34 0.15
C GLU A 24 21.29 -16.28 -0.89
N THR A 25 20.82 -15.10 -0.48
CA THR A 25 20.32 -14.05 -1.35
C THR A 25 21.00 -12.72 -1.07
N HIS A 26 21.28 -11.97 -2.15
CA HIS A 26 21.78 -10.61 -2.08
C HIS A 26 20.60 -9.61 -2.16
N TRP A 27 20.35 -8.88 -1.08
CA TRP A 27 19.28 -7.89 -0.98
C TRP A 27 19.83 -6.49 -1.23
N LEU A 28 19.40 -5.85 -2.33
CA LEU A 28 19.82 -4.48 -2.65
C LEU A 28 19.13 -3.48 -1.70
N CYS A 29 19.92 -2.72 -0.94
CA CYS A 29 19.42 -1.73 0.02
C CYS A 29 19.53 -0.30 -0.50
N ASP A 30 20.62 0.02 -1.22
CA ASP A 30 20.84 1.32 -1.85
C ASP A 30 21.48 1.18 -3.22
N GLY A 31 21.15 2.11 -4.12
CA GLY A 31 21.69 2.16 -5.47
C GLY A 31 20.78 1.59 -6.55
N PHE A 32 19.47 1.48 -6.33
CA PHE A 32 18.50 0.98 -7.31
C PHE A 32 18.61 1.64 -8.68
N HIS A 33 18.81 2.97 -8.73
CA HIS A 33 18.98 3.69 -9.98
C HIS A 33 20.31 3.36 -10.67
N ARG A 34 21.38 3.13 -9.88
CA ARG A 34 22.71 2.74 -10.39
C ARG A 34 22.66 1.34 -10.97
N VAL A 35 22.05 0.40 -10.27
CA VAL A 35 21.85 -0.98 -10.77
C VAL A 35 21.00 -0.97 -12.05
N SER A 36 19.88 -0.24 -12.04
CA SER A 36 19.03 -0.11 -13.23
C SER A 36 19.76 0.52 -14.43
N ALA A 37 20.63 1.50 -14.17
CA ALA A 37 21.46 2.11 -15.20
C ALA A 37 22.50 1.13 -15.75
N ALA A 38 23.20 0.40 -14.88
CA ALA A 38 24.17 -0.63 -15.26
C ALA A 38 23.51 -1.75 -16.09
N MET A 39 22.31 -2.20 -15.70
CA MET A 39 21.54 -3.18 -16.49
C MET A 39 21.18 -2.65 -17.88
N ARG A 40 20.76 -1.38 -17.97
CA ARG A 40 20.46 -0.72 -19.25
C ARG A 40 21.70 -0.64 -20.15
N LEU A 41 22.88 -0.42 -19.57
CA LEU A 41 24.17 -0.40 -20.25
C LEU A 41 24.72 -1.80 -20.54
N LYS A 42 24.04 -2.86 -20.12
CA LYS A 42 24.46 -4.27 -20.23
C LYS A 42 25.80 -4.54 -19.53
N TRP A 43 26.09 -3.81 -18.45
CA TRP A 43 27.26 -4.09 -17.62
C TRP A 43 27.08 -5.42 -16.90
N LYS A 44 28.14 -6.21 -16.85
CA LYS A 44 28.12 -7.52 -16.17
C LYS A 44 28.28 -7.41 -14.66
N THR A 45 28.88 -6.34 -14.19
CA THR A 45 29.20 -6.13 -12.77
C THR A 45 29.00 -4.66 -12.40
N ILE A 46 28.71 -4.41 -11.14
CA ILE A 46 28.67 -3.09 -10.52
C ILE A 46 29.33 -3.17 -9.14
N LYS A 47 29.99 -2.09 -8.74
CA LYS A 47 30.66 -2.01 -7.43
C LYS A 47 29.62 -1.98 -6.30
N CYS A 48 29.76 -2.92 -5.35
CA CYS A 48 28.88 -3.03 -4.18
C CYS A 48 29.70 -3.11 -2.89
N GLU A 49 29.13 -2.57 -1.84
CA GLU A 49 29.47 -2.85 -0.45
C GLU A 49 28.51 -3.94 0.04
N ILE A 50 29.06 -5.05 0.52
CA ILE A 50 28.27 -6.20 1.00
C ILE A 50 28.35 -6.23 2.52
N VAL A 51 27.19 -6.29 3.15
CA VAL A 51 27.02 -6.39 4.62
C VAL A 51 26.28 -7.69 4.92
N ASP A 52 26.78 -8.48 5.86
CA ASP A 52 26.07 -9.68 6.32
C ASP A 52 24.86 -9.29 7.16
N GLY A 53 23.73 -9.94 6.94
CA GLY A 53 22.49 -9.64 7.66
C GLY A 53 21.30 -10.39 7.08
N THR A 54 20.13 -10.10 7.60
CA THR A 54 18.86 -10.68 7.18
C THR A 54 18.15 -9.82 6.13
N ARG A 55 17.06 -10.33 5.59
CA ARG A 55 16.15 -9.54 4.73
C ARG A 55 15.59 -8.32 5.47
N ASP A 56 15.29 -8.45 6.75
CA ASP A 56 14.76 -7.35 7.57
C ASP A 56 15.82 -6.27 7.80
N ASP A 57 17.09 -6.65 7.97
CA ASP A 57 18.21 -5.70 8.02
C ASP A 57 18.33 -4.94 6.69
N ALA A 58 18.14 -5.64 5.57
CA ALA A 58 18.13 -5.01 4.25
C ALA A 58 16.99 -3.99 4.10
N MET A 59 15.79 -4.33 4.54
CA MET A 59 14.63 -3.45 4.52
C MET A 59 14.83 -2.24 5.44
N TRP A 60 15.41 -2.45 6.62
CA TRP A 60 15.76 -1.40 7.54
C TRP A 60 16.76 -0.43 6.92
N LEU A 61 17.85 -0.90 6.35
CA LEU A 61 18.84 -0.07 5.66
C LEU A 61 18.23 0.68 4.47
N ALA A 62 17.36 0.03 3.69
CA ALA A 62 16.68 0.65 2.55
C ALA A 62 15.75 1.80 2.98
N ALA A 63 15.10 1.70 4.13
CA ALA A 63 14.25 2.77 4.68
C ALA A 63 15.05 4.06 4.96
N ALA A 64 16.32 3.94 5.35
CA ALA A 64 17.25 5.04 5.57
C ALA A 64 18.04 5.46 4.32
N ALA A 65 17.92 4.74 3.20
CA ALA A 65 18.65 5.05 1.99
C ALA A 65 18.28 6.44 1.42
N ASN A 66 19.22 7.07 0.72
CA ASN A 66 19.06 8.40 0.09
C ASN A 66 18.79 9.57 1.05
N LEU A 67 19.11 9.47 2.33
CA LEU A 67 18.98 10.59 3.27
C LEU A 67 20.03 11.67 3.03
N LYS A 68 21.24 11.29 2.62
CA LYS A 68 22.39 12.19 2.50
C LYS A 68 22.68 12.63 1.06
N HIS A 69 22.35 11.79 0.08
CA HIS A 69 22.69 12.02 -1.33
C HIS A 69 21.56 11.50 -2.23
N GLY A 70 21.07 12.30 -3.18
CA GLY A 70 20.10 11.86 -4.17
C GLY A 70 18.95 12.84 -4.42
N VAL A 71 17.98 12.41 -5.20
CA VAL A 71 16.76 13.16 -5.50
C VAL A 71 15.95 13.35 -4.20
N ARG A 72 15.47 14.57 -3.98
CA ARG A 72 14.65 14.90 -2.79
C ARG A 72 13.43 13.97 -2.70
N ARG A 73 13.31 13.26 -1.58
CA ARG A 73 12.19 12.33 -1.33
C ARG A 73 10.86 13.07 -1.27
N THR A 74 9.86 12.55 -1.98
CA THR A 74 8.49 13.01 -1.88
C THR A 74 7.87 12.61 -0.52
N ASN A 75 6.73 13.20 -0.16
CA ASN A 75 6.02 12.78 1.05
C ASN A 75 5.53 11.31 0.95
N SER A 76 5.23 10.83 -0.25
CA SER A 76 4.89 9.43 -0.49
C SER A 76 6.07 8.51 -0.20
N ASP A 77 7.29 8.86 -0.71
CA ASP A 77 8.50 8.08 -0.45
C ASP A 77 8.85 8.05 1.04
N LYS A 78 8.68 9.17 1.74
CA LYS A 78 8.91 9.26 3.18
C LYS A 78 7.95 8.35 3.96
N ARG A 79 6.65 8.34 3.61
CA ARG A 79 5.66 7.45 4.23
C ARG A 79 5.99 5.98 3.98
N ARG A 80 6.35 5.63 2.74
CA ARG A 80 6.77 4.25 2.39
C ARG A 80 7.97 3.81 3.24
N ALA A 81 8.98 4.67 3.40
CA ALA A 81 10.15 4.38 4.24
C ALA A 81 9.76 4.16 5.71
N VAL A 82 8.85 4.99 6.25
CA VAL A 82 8.35 4.83 7.62
C VAL A 82 7.61 3.52 7.78
N LEU A 83 6.70 3.16 6.86
CA LEU A 83 5.95 1.90 6.93
C LEU A 83 6.89 0.69 6.85
N MET A 84 7.93 0.76 5.99
CA MET A 84 8.96 -0.28 5.90
C MET A 84 9.75 -0.41 7.22
N ALA A 85 10.17 0.71 7.83
CA ALA A 85 10.88 0.71 9.09
C ALA A 85 10.01 0.20 10.26
N LEU A 86 8.72 0.52 10.27
CA LEU A 86 7.75 0.02 11.25
C LEU A 86 7.53 -1.49 11.12
N ALA A 87 7.51 -2.02 9.89
CA ALA A 87 7.39 -3.46 9.66
C ALA A 87 8.61 -4.25 10.19
N CYS A 88 9.82 -3.66 10.08
CA CYS A 88 11.05 -4.26 10.63
C CYS A 88 11.15 -4.13 12.15
N ASN A 89 10.70 -3.02 12.73
CA ASN A 89 10.81 -2.69 14.15
C ASN A 89 9.51 -2.10 14.69
N PRO A 90 8.45 -2.91 14.89
CA PRO A 90 7.14 -2.42 15.31
C PRO A 90 7.16 -1.76 16.70
N ASP A 91 8.03 -2.22 17.59
CA ASP A 91 8.16 -1.74 18.97
C ASP A 91 9.04 -0.48 19.11
N ALA A 92 9.76 -0.09 18.05
CA ALA A 92 10.62 1.10 18.10
C ALA A 92 9.78 2.37 18.30
N SER A 93 10.33 3.34 19.07
CA SER A 93 9.60 4.58 19.32
C SER A 93 9.41 5.42 18.07
N ASN A 94 8.37 6.25 18.03
CA ASN A 94 8.15 7.18 16.91
C ASN A 94 9.33 8.13 16.70
N ARG A 95 10.09 8.43 17.75
CA ARG A 95 11.30 9.24 17.69
C ARG A 95 12.42 8.51 16.95
N ASP A 96 12.64 7.24 17.29
CA ASP A 96 13.73 6.44 16.71
C ASP A 96 13.47 6.15 15.23
N ILE A 97 12.25 5.73 14.89
CA ILE A 97 11.82 5.56 13.47
C ILE A 97 11.93 6.90 12.72
N GLY A 98 11.49 8.01 13.36
CA GLY A 98 11.59 9.34 12.76
C GLY A 98 13.03 9.75 12.46
N ALA A 99 13.95 9.52 13.42
CA ALA A 99 15.37 9.75 13.25
C ALA A 99 15.97 8.88 12.14
N HIS A 100 15.63 7.59 12.12
CA HIS A 100 16.09 6.64 11.11
C HIS A 100 15.65 7.01 9.69
N CYS A 101 14.39 7.40 9.52
CA CYS A 101 13.82 7.77 8.21
C CYS A 101 13.99 9.26 7.85
N ALA A 102 14.60 10.07 8.72
CA ALA A 102 14.70 11.54 8.63
C ALA A 102 13.35 12.22 8.36
N VAL A 103 12.37 11.89 9.22
CA VAL A 103 11.03 12.46 9.22
C VAL A 103 10.63 12.88 10.65
N SER A 104 9.53 13.65 10.78
CA SER A 104 9.02 13.99 12.10
C SER A 104 8.35 12.78 12.78
N GLY A 105 8.43 12.71 14.11
CA GLY A 105 7.70 11.70 14.89
C GLY A 105 6.17 11.77 14.69
N GLU A 106 5.64 12.93 14.32
CA GLU A 106 4.23 13.12 13.94
C GLU A 106 3.87 12.34 12.68
N MET A 107 4.73 12.37 11.66
CA MET A 107 4.54 11.56 10.44
C MET A 107 4.57 10.06 10.78
N VAL A 108 5.48 9.64 11.64
CA VAL A 108 5.56 8.23 12.09
C VAL A 108 4.28 7.82 12.81
N ARG A 109 3.78 8.67 13.73
CA ARG A 109 2.53 8.43 14.44
C ARG A 109 1.36 8.26 13.46
N GLY A 110 1.23 9.14 12.47
CA GLY A 110 0.19 9.01 11.44
C GLY A 110 0.31 7.74 10.61
N CYS A 111 1.53 7.33 10.25
CA CYS A 111 1.75 6.07 9.53
C CYS A 111 1.40 4.85 10.39
N ARG A 112 1.75 4.86 11.69
CA ARG A 112 1.41 3.78 12.63
C ARG A 112 -0.10 3.64 12.78
N GLN A 113 -0.82 4.73 13.03
CA GLN A 113 -2.28 4.72 13.11
C GLN A 113 -2.93 4.19 11.82
N GLN A 114 -2.37 4.53 10.67
CA GLN A 114 -2.86 4.00 9.40
C GLN A 114 -2.59 2.49 9.26
N ALA A 115 -1.42 2.02 9.68
CA ALA A 115 -1.07 0.59 9.66
C ALA A 115 -1.97 -0.21 10.61
N ASP A 116 -2.19 0.31 11.83
CA ASP A 116 -3.08 -0.32 12.82
C ASP A 116 -4.52 -0.42 12.28
N ALA A 117 -5.04 0.64 11.65
CA ALA A 117 -6.37 0.63 11.04
C ALA A 117 -6.49 -0.37 9.87
N VAL A 118 -5.44 -0.51 9.05
CA VAL A 118 -5.43 -1.54 7.98
C VAL A 118 -5.43 -2.93 8.59
N HIS A 119 -4.60 -3.18 9.59
CA HIS A 119 -4.54 -4.48 10.26
C HIS A 119 -5.87 -4.86 10.92
N GLU A 120 -6.56 -3.90 11.53
CA GLU A 120 -7.89 -4.12 12.11
C GLU A 120 -8.92 -4.50 11.03
N LEU A 121 -8.90 -3.82 9.86
CA LEU A 121 -9.78 -4.15 8.74
C LEU A 121 -9.50 -5.54 8.17
N ASP A 122 -8.22 -5.91 8.02
CA ASP A 122 -7.83 -7.24 7.54
C ASP A 122 -8.31 -8.32 8.53
N THR A 123 -8.10 -8.12 9.83
CA THR A 123 -8.58 -9.05 10.87
C THR A 123 -10.10 -9.22 10.84
N GLN A 124 -10.85 -8.13 10.70
CA GLN A 124 -12.31 -8.17 10.60
C GLN A 124 -12.78 -8.91 9.33
N ALA A 125 -12.06 -8.75 8.23
CA ALA A 125 -12.33 -9.45 6.99
C ALA A 125 -12.06 -10.96 7.11
N GLU A 126 -10.94 -11.36 7.75
CA GLU A 126 -10.62 -12.77 8.03
C GLU A 126 -11.68 -13.45 8.90
N VAL A 127 -12.13 -12.78 9.97
CA VAL A 127 -13.21 -13.29 10.82
C VAL A 127 -14.51 -13.48 10.02
N ALA A 128 -14.88 -12.49 9.20
CA ALA A 128 -16.09 -12.60 8.37
C ALA A 128 -16.03 -13.76 7.37
N VAL A 129 -14.86 -14.05 6.82
CA VAL A 129 -14.66 -15.21 5.93
C VAL A 129 -14.77 -16.51 6.71
N ALA A 130 -14.14 -16.60 7.89
CA ALA A 130 -14.22 -17.78 8.75
C ALA A 130 -15.65 -18.10 9.18
N ASP A 131 -16.42 -17.08 9.58
CA ASP A 131 -17.85 -17.22 9.93
C ASP A 131 -18.66 -17.70 8.71
N ALA A 132 -18.42 -17.15 7.52
CA ALA A 132 -19.14 -17.55 6.32
C ALA A 132 -18.82 -18.99 5.86
N ILE A 133 -17.60 -19.48 6.09
CA ILE A 133 -17.24 -20.89 5.88
C ILE A 133 -17.98 -21.77 6.91
N ALA A 134 -17.99 -21.38 8.18
CA ALA A 134 -18.67 -22.11 9.24
C ALA A 134 -20.19 -22.21 9.00
N ASP A 135 -20.79 -21.15 8.44
CA ASP A 135 -22.21 -21.10 8.09
C ASP A 135 -22.56 -21.78 6.74
N GLY A 136 -21.54 -22.29 6.01
CA GLY A 136 -21.71 -22.94 4.71
C GLY A 136 -22.09 -21.98 3.57
N VAL A 137 -21.86 -20.69 3.74
CA VAL A 137 -22.09 -19.65 2.72
C VAL A 137 -20.92 -19.62 1.71
N VAL A 138 -19.71 -19.95 2.18
CA VAL A 138 -18.50 -20.07 1.37
C VAL A 138 -17.97 -21.49 1.53
N GLU A 139 -17.67 -22.17 0.42
CA GLU A 139 -17.05 -23.51 0.46
C GLU A 139 -15.58 -23.39 0.87
N GLU A 140 -15.10 -24.34 1.68
CA GLU A 140 -13.69 -24.41 2.06
C GLU A 140 -12.83 -24.64 0.79
N GLY A 141 -11.91 -23.72 0.53
CA GLY A 141 -11.06 -23.72 -0.68
C GLY A 141 -11.55 -22.84 -1.81
N ASP A 142 -12.73 -22.23 -1.73
CA ASP A 142 -13.17 -21.18 -2.67
C ASP A 142 -12.51 -19.84 -2.34
N GLU A 143 -11.26 -19.71 -2.76
CA GLU A 143 -10.42 -18.54 -2.50
C GLU A 143 -11.01 -17.25 -3.10
N VAL A 144 -11.68 -17.33 -4.25
CA VAL A 144 -12.22 -16.15 -4.93
C VAL A 144 -13.41 -15.59 -4.16
N THR A 145 -14.36 -16.44 -3.77
CA THR A 145 -15.54 -16.02 -2.98
C THR A 145 -15.11 -15.53 -1.59
N ALA A 146 -14.13 -16.17 -0.95
CA ALA A 146 -13.58 -15.71 0.32
C ALA A 146 -12.97 -14.31 0.20
N ARG A 147 -12.17 -14.06 -0.85
CA ARG A 147 -11.58 -12.73 -1.11
C ARG A 147 -12.64 -11.67 -1.44
N MET A 148 -13.69 -12.02 -2.17
CA MET A 148 -14.82 -11.12 -2.43
C MET A 148 -15.51 -10.71 -1.13
N LEU A 149 -15.81 -11.65 -0.24
CA LEU A 149 -16.43 -11.39 1.06
C LEU A 149 -15.55 -10.52 1.96
N ALA A 150 -14.24 -10.78 1.98
CA ALA A 150 -13.27 -9.95 2.70
C ALA A 150 -13.27 -8.49 2.18
N ALA A 151 -13.24 -8.30 0.87
CA ALA A 151 -13.31 -6.98 0.25
C ALA A 151 -14.65 -6.28 0.52
N GLU A 152 -15.75 -6.99 0.45
CA GLU A 152 -17.08 -6.47 0.77
C GLU A 152 -17.16 -6.00 2.22
N THR A 153 -16.66 -6.80 3.16
CA THR A 153 -16.63 -6.48 4.58
C THR A 153 -15.79 -5.24 4.86
N ALA A 154 -14.59 -5.16 4.31
CA ALA A 154 -13.71 -3.99 4.44
C ALA A 154 -14.37 -2.71 3.90
N ILE A 155 -15.03 -2.79 2.73
CA ILE A 155 -15.75 -1.65 2.15
C ILE A 155 -16.93 -1.23 3.01
N LYS A 156 -17.73 -2.18 3.52
CA LYS A 156 -18.85 -1.89 4.44
C LYS A 156 -18.37 -1.16 5.71
N ASN A 157 -17.27 -1.62 6.32
CA ASN A 157 -16.70 -1.01 7.50
C ASN A 157 -16.19 0.41 7.22
N ALA A 158 -15.52 0.62 6.08
CA ALA A 158 -15.09 1.94 5.64
C ALA A 158 -16.28 2.90 5.43
N ILE A 159 -17.41 2.43 4.86
CA ILE A 159 -18.63 3.21 4.71
C ILE A 159 -19.20 3.61 6.08
N LEU A 160 -19.27 2.68 7.04
CA LEU A 160 -19.72 2.96 8.41
C LEU A 160 -18.84 4.02 9.09
N SER A 161 -17.53 3.95 8.91
CA SER A 161 -16.58 4.96 9.42
C SER A 161 -16.84 6.35 8.84
N ILE A 162 -17.14 6.44 7.53
CA ILE A 162 -17.50 7.70 6.85
C ILE A 162 -18.85 8.23 7.40
N ASP A 163 -19.81 7.37 7.67
CA ASP A 163 -21.10 7.77 8.25
C ASP A 163 -20.91 8.31 9.68
N GLY A 164 -20.07 7.68 10.48
CA GLY A 164 -19.68 8.18 11.81
C GLY A 164 -18.99 9.55 11.72
N ALA A 165 -18.02 9.72 10.82
CA ALA A 165 -17.36 10.99 10.59
C ALA A 165 -18.35 12.07 10.12
N THR A 166 -19.28 11.74 9.23
CA THR A 166 -20.33 12.64 8.75
C THR A 166 -21.23 13.11 9.92
N THR A 167 -21.60 12.19 10.79
CA THR A 167 -22.40 12.50 11.99
C THR A 167 -21.65 13.44 12.93
N THR A 168 -20.36 13.19 13.16
CA THR A 168 -19.49 14.04 14.00
C THR A 168 -19.35 15.43 13.41
N VAL A 169 -19.11 15.55 12.10
CA VAL A 169 -19.02 16.84 11.41
C VAL A 169 -20.34 17.60 11.54
N ASN A 170 -21.49 16.95 11.31
CA ASN A 170 -22.80 17.57 11.45
C ASN A 170 -23.06 18.05 12.89
N ALA A 171 -22.62 17.29 13.90
CA ALA A 171 -22.72 17.71 15.30
C ALA A 171 -21.86 18.95 15.59
N LEU A 172 -20.60 18.97 15.09
CA LEU A 172 -19.71 20.13 15.22
C LEU A 172 -20.29 21.40 14.59
N LEU A 173 -21.02 21.27 13.49
CA LEU A 173 -21.67 22.38 12.80
C LEU A 173 -22.82 23.02 13.58
N GLN A 174 -23.32 22.36 14.63
CA GLN A 174 -24.31 22.89 15.56
C GLN A 174 -23.68 23.63 16.76
N THR A 175 -22.35 23.69 16.81
CA THR A 175 -21.61 24.33 17.90
C THR A 175 -21.05 25.69 17.46
N GLU A 176 -20.53 26.47 18.44
CA GLU A 176 -19.79 27.71 18.19
C GLU A 176 -18.52 27.53 17.33
N HIS A 177 -18.05 26.28 17.19
CA HIS A 177 -16.86 25.93 16.38
C HIS A 177 -17.18 25.77 14.89
N ALA A 178 -18.43 25.91 14.47
CA ALA A 178 -18.85 25.76 13.08
C ALA A 178 -18.08 26.65 12.09
N ALA A 179 -17.63 27.84 12.54
CA ALA A 179 -16.89 28.78 11.73
C ALA A 179 -15.48 28.27 11.30
N PHE A 180 -14.92 27.30 12.02
CA PHE A 180 -13.61 26.72 11.72
C PHE A 180 -13.67 25.51 10.76
N VAL A 181 -14.87 25.06 10.41
CA VAL A 181 -15.05 23.91 9.53
C VAL A 181 -15.42 24.39 8.13
N ALA A 182 -14.63 23.99 7.13
CA ALA A 182 -14.96 24.21 5.72
C ALA A 182 -16.13 23.30 5.31
N GLN A 183 -17.31 23.60 5.83
CA GLN A 183 -18.51 22.79 5.91
C GLN A 183 -18.87 22.06 4.62
N GLN A 184 -19.08 22.82 3.53
CA GLN A 184 -19.53 22.23 2.27
C GLN A 184 -18.47 21.29 1.67
N ARG A 185 -17.20 21.65 1.77
CA ARG A 185 -16.11 20.84 1.22
C ARG A 185 -15.97 19.51 1.94
N VAL A 186 -15.89 19.52 3.28
CA VAL A 186 -15.72 18.30 4.09
C VAL A 186 -16.87 17.32 3.87
N LEU A 187 -18.13 17.79 3.93
CA LEU A 187 -19.31 16.95 3.70
C LEU A 187 -19.39 16.44 2.25
N THR A 188 -18.94 17.23 1.29
CA THR A 188 -18.88 16.82 -0.12
C THR A 188 -17.82 15.74 -0.31
N ASP A 189 -16.64 15.90 0.27
CA ASP A 189 -15.55 14.92 0.17
C ASP A 189 -15.93 13.59 0.82
N LEU A 190 -16.57 13.61 1.99
CA LEU A 190 -17.09 12.41 2.66
C LEU A 190 -18.17 11.71 1.81
N ARG A 191 -19.07 12.47 1.19
CA ARG A 191 -20.11 11.91 0.31
C ARG A 191 -19.50 11.28 -0.95
N ASN A 192 -18.52 11.94 -1.55
CA ASN A 192 -17.81 11.43 -2.73
C ASN A 192 -17.05 10.15 -2.39
N ALA A 193 -16.35 10.12 -1.27
CA ALA A 193 -15.65 8.92 -0.78
C ALA A 193 -16.61 7.75 -0.57
N LYS A 194 -17.75 8.00 0.10
CA LYS A 194 -18.80 6.98 0.31
C LYS A 194 -19.36 6.46 -1.03
N THR A 195 -19.56 7.35 -2.00
CA THR A 195 -20.07 6.97 -3.32
C THR A 195 -19.06 6.11 -4.08
N ALA A 196 -17.77 6.49 -4.05
CA ALA A 196 -16.70 5.73 -4.67
C ALA A 196 -16.58 4.32 -4.07
N LEU A 197 -16.65 4.19 -2.74
CA LEU A 197 -16.63 2.89 -2.06
C LEU A 197 -17.83 2.01 -2.45
N LYS A 198 -19.04 2.57 -2.53
CA LYS A 198 -20.22 1.82 -2.99
C LYS A 198 -20.07 1.32 -4.43
N GLN A 199 -19.41 2.10 -5.30
CA GLN A 199 -19.15 1.68 -6.69
C GLN A 199 -18.07 0.61 -6.80
N ALA A 200 -17.18 0.51 -5.79
CA ALA A 200 -16.11 -0.47 -5.73
C ALA A 200 -16.55 -1.81 -5.12
N MET A 201 -17.79 -1.91 -4.60
CA MET A 201 -18.30 -3.16 -4.00
C MET A 201 -18.19 -4.33 -4.99
N PRO A 202 -17.66 -5.49 -4.58
CA PRO A 202 -17.74 -6.71 -5.34
C PRO A 202 -19.21 -7.06 -5.65
N HIS A 203 -19.48 -7.58 -6.84
CA HIS A 203 -20.83 -7.94 -7.27
C HIS A 203 -20.92 -9.43 -7.63
N GLU A 204 -20.02 -9.91 -8.51
CA GLU A 204 -20.00 -11.28 -8.98
C GLU A 204 -18.57 -11.73 -9.28
N VAL A 205 -18.31 -13.04 -9.27
CA VAL A 205 -17.09 -13.60 -9.83
C VAL A 205 -16.99 -13.22 -11.30
N CYS A 206 -15.83 -12.85 -11.76
CA CYS A 206 -15.65 -12.42 -13.14
C CYS A 206 -15.93 -13.58 -14.10
N PRO A 207 -16.96 -13.52 -14.95
CA PRO A 207 -17.33 -14.63 -15.83
C PRO A 207 -16.31 -14.85 -16.95
N LEU A 208 -15.44 -13.86 -17.23
CA LEU A 208 -14.45 -13.97 -18.31
C LEU A 208 -13.20 -14.76 -17.90
N CYS A 209 -12.90 -14.85 -16.61
CA CYS A 209 -11.73 -15.56 -16.10
C CYS A 209 -12.05 -16.54 -14.97
N GLY A 210 -13.32 -16.69 -14.59
CA GLY A 210 -13.72 -17.63 -13.55
C GLY A 210 -13.07 -17.38 -12.18
N GLY A 211 -12.56 -16.16 -11.94
CA GLY A 211 -11.88 -15.82 -10.70
C GLY A 211 -10.35 -15.70 -10.80
N ASP A 212 -9.73 -16.19 -11.88
CA ASP A 212 -8.25 -16.20 -12.02
C ASP A 212 -7.62 -14.80 -12.18
N GLY A 213 -8.43 -13.81 -12.56
CA GLY A 213 -7.98 -12.44 -12.81
C GLY A 213 -7.72 -12.15 -14.29
N CYS A 214 -8.23 -11.05 -14.79
CA CYS A 214 -8.03 -10.55 -16.15
C CYS A 214 -8.13 -9.01 -16.19
N GLU A 215 -7.91 -8.42 -17.37
CA GLU A 215 -7.98 -6.95 -17.52
C GLU A 215 -9.35 -6.38 -17.17
N THR A 216 -10.45 -7.09 -17.50
CA THR A 216 -11.83 -6.62 -17.22
C THR A 216 -12.08 -6.49 -15.72
N CYS A 217 -11.69 -7.47 -14.93
CA CYS A 217 -11.78 -7.41 -13.47
C CYS A 217 -10.55 -6.75 -12.81
N ARG A 218 -9.60 -6.26 -13.59
CA ARG A 218 -8.34 -5.66 -13.10
C ARG A 218 -7.56 -6.58 -12.16
N MET A 219 -7.51 -7.86 -12.49
CA MET A 219 -6.80 -8.91 -11.75
C MET A 219 -7.38 -9.24 -10.38
N THR A 220 -8.57 -8.75 -10.04
CA THR A 220 -9.22 -9.06 -8.75
C THR A 220 -9.88 -10.43 -8.69
N GLY A 221 -10.28 -10.97 -9.83
CA GLY A 221 -11.09 -12.20 -9.93
C GLY A 221 -12.61 -11.97 -9.85
N TRP A 222 -13.06 -10.79 -9.44
CA TRP A 222 -14.48 -10.37 -9.40
C TRP A 222 -14.70 -9.05 -10.11
N VAL A 223 -15.95 -8.74 -10.41
CA VAL A 223 -16.37 -7.49 -11.04
C VAL A 223 -17.32 -6.71 -10.15
N THR A 224 -17.29 -5.38 -10.27
CA THR A 224 -18.26 -4.49 -9.67
C THR A 224 -19.56 -4.52 -10.50
N LYS A 225 -20.65 -3.98 -9.94
CA LYS A 225 -21.92 -3.86 -10.66
C LYS A 225 -21.78 -3.12 -12.00
N GLN A 226 -20.99 -2.05 -12.04
CA GLN A 226 -20.76 -1.30 -13.28
C GLN A 226 -20.02 -2.14 -14.33
N GLN A 227 -18.99 -2.88 -13.93
CA GLN A 227 -18.25 -3.77 -14.83
C GLN A 227 -19.14 -4.91 -15.31
N TRP A 228 -19.94 -5.50 -14.42
CA TRP A 228 -20.90 -6.55 -14.76
C TRP A 228 -21.89 -6.12 -15.83
N ASP A 229 -22.44 -4.91 -15.70
CA ASP A 229 -23.43 -4.39 -16.65
C ASP A 229 -22.84 -4.15 -18.06
N LEU A 230 -21.52 -3.95 -18.16
CA LEU A 230 -20.79 -3.79 -19.43
C LEU A 230 -20.46 -5.12 -20.12
N ILE A 231 -20.47 -6.25 -19.39
CA ILE A 231 -20.20 -7.57 -19.98
C ILE A 231 -21.41 -8.02 -20.81
N PRO A 232 -21.22 -8.50 -22.06
CA PRO A 232 -22.29 -9.02 -22.88
C PRO A 232 -23.03 -10.18 -22.20
N ALA A 233 -24.35 -10.27 -22.39
CA ALA A 233 -25.18 -11.30 -21.75
C ALA A 233 -24.73 -12.73 -22.08
N GLU A 234 -24.23 -12.96 -23.29
CA GLU A 234 -23.69 -14.23 -23.76
C GLU A 234 -22.45 -14.72 -23.01
N GLN A 235 -21.75 -13.82 -22.32
CA GLN A 235 -20.53 -14.08 -21.56
C GLN A 235 -20.77 -14.12 -20.04
N LYS A 236 -22.00 -13.98 -19.59
CA LYS A 236 -22.35 -13.96 -18.16
C LYS A 236 -22.67 -15.35 -17.59
N GLY A 237 -22.55 -16.41 -18.40
CA GLY A 237 -22.74 -17.80 -18.00
C GLY A 237 -24.07 -18.36 -18.36
#